data_7f1b4441e5be4861ce1c56615786e3c7
#
_entry.id   7f1b4441e5be4861ce1c56615786e3c7
#
_cell.length_a   1.000
_cell.length_b   1.000
_cell.length_c   1.000
_cell.angle_alpha   90.00
_cell.angle_beta   90.00
_cell.angle_gamma   90.00
#
_symmetry.space_group_name_H-M   'P 1'
#
loop_
_entity.id
_entity.type
_entity.pdbx_description
1 polymer ?
#
loop_
_entity_poly.entity_id
_entity_poly.type
_entity_poly.pdbx_seq_one_letter_code
_entity_poly.pdbx_strand_id
1 'polypeptide(L)'
;SAASDVYKRQVVSMPLMSTMENDLLSDAHTKWLEEKYPNVERVRVELSSVYDQFIHSLEWWNETTRNNKKEFSSSELTNANTKSRIRMITLYQIAGNVGGVVVGTGNKVEDYGIGFYTKYGDGGVDISPIADLYKTQVWELGKHMGVDERIINAVPTDGLWDDNRKDEDQLGVPYADLEWVMKSHAYEVPD
;
A
#
# COMPACT_ATOMS: atom_id res chain seq x y z
N SER A 1 -24.07 1.53 -24.74
CA SER A 1 -23.26 0.80 -25.73
C SER A 1 -22.38 -0.20 -25.01
N ALA A 2 -22.25 -1.42 -25.51
CA ALA A 2 -21.57 -2.56 -24.88
C ALA A 2 -20.07 -2.35 -24.55
N ALA A 3 -19.47 -1.23 -24.90
CA ALA A 3 -18.08 -0.91 -24.59
C ALA A 3 -17.86 -0.30 -23.18
N SER A 4 -18.91 0.16 -22.50
CA SER A 4 -18.81 0.77 -21.18
C SER A 4 -18.84 -0.24 -20.02
N ASP A 5 -19.23 -1.49 -20.28
CA ASP A 5 -19.36 -2.52 -19.25
C ASP A 5 -18.13 -3.44 -19.11
N VAL A 6 -17.10 -3.26 -19.94
CA VAL A 6 -16.04 -4.27 -20.10
C VAL A 6 -14.97 -4.18 -19.00
N TYR A 7 -14.81 -3.07 -18.29
CA TYR A 7 -13.79 -2.94 -17.25
C TYR A 7 -14.34 -2.24 -16.01
N LYS A 8 -14.87 -3.02 -15.07
CA LYS A 8 -15.14 -2.55 -13.71
C LYS A 8 -13.85 -2.50 -12.93
N ARG A 9 -13.65 -1.43 -12.16
CA ARG A 9 -12.51 -1.26 -11.25
C ARG A 9 -13.03 -1.19 -9.83
N GLN A 10 -12.56 -2.05 -8.95
CA GLN A 10 -12.80 -1.94 -7.52
C GLN A 10 -11.73 -1.08 -6.88
N VAL A 11 -12.15 -0.09 -6.11
CA VAL A 11 -11.30 0.65 -5.19
C VAL A 11 -11.54 0.10 -3.80
N VAL A 12 -10.56 -0.59 -3.25
CA VAL A 12 -10.70 -1.33 -2.00
C VAL A 12 -10.09 -0.56 -0.84
N SER A 13 -10.94 -0.10 0.08
CA SER A 13 -10.49 0.43 1.38
C SER A 13 -10.34 -0.72 2.37
N MET A 14 -9.18 -0.85 2.98
CA MET A 14 -8.84 -1.94 3.89
C MET A 14 -8.28 -1.41 5.21
N PRO A 15 -9.14 -0.85 6.09
CA PRO A 15 -8.71 -0.45 7.42
C PRO A 15 -8.11 -1.63 8.17
N LEU A 16 -6.93 -1.41 8.75
CA LEU A 16 -6.22 -2.40 9.53
C LEU A 16 -5.40 -1.67 10.60
N MET A 17 -5.95 -1.54 11.79
CA MET A 17 -5.40 -0.72 12.89
C MET A 17 -5.09 0.72 12.45
N SER A 18 -5.86 1.23 11.48
CA SER A 18 -5.67 2.57 10.92
C SER A 18 -6.15 3.64 11.89
N THR A 19 -5.54 4.82 11.83
CA THR A 19 -6.06 5.99 12.55
C THR A 19 -7.41 6.41 11.96
N MET A 20 -8.26 7.04 12.79
CA MET A 20 -9.56 7.55 12.35
C MET A 20 -9.43 8.56 11.21
N GLU A 21 -8.38 9.40 11.23
CA GLU A 21 -8.10 10.39 10.20
C GLU A 21 -7.80 9.73 8.84
N ASN A 22 -6.90 8.76 8.82
CA ASN A 22 -6.54 8.02 7.60
C ASN A 22 -7.75 7.24 7.03
N ASP A 23 -8.58 6.68 7.89
CA ASP A 23 -9.77 5.96 7.47
C ASP A 23 -10.81 6.89 6.85
N LEU A 24 -11.08 8.05 7.44
CA LEU A 24 -11.98 9.06 6.90
C LEU A 24 -11.48 9.62 5.56
N LEU A 25 -10.17 9.86 5.44
CA LEU A 25 -9.57 10.35 4.20
C LEU A 25 -9.65 9.32 3.08
N SER A 26 -9.38 8.06 3.38
CA SER A 26 -9.52 6.92 2.45
C SER A 26 -10.98 6.76 1.99
N ASP A 27 -11.94 6.86 2.91
CA ASP A 27 -13.37 6.77 2.59
C ASP A 27 -13.83 7.92 1.70
N ALA A 28 -13.43 9.14 2.01
CA ALA A 28 -13.74 10.31 1.19
C ALA A 28 -13.16 10.19 -0.24
N HIS A 29 -11.92 9.70 -0.35
CA HIS A 29 -11.27 9.52 -1.66
C HIS A 29 -11.92 8.42 -2.50
N THR A 30 -12.20 7.28 -1.91
CA THR A 30 -12.87 6.20 -2.64
C THR A 30 -14.28 6.59 -3.09
N LYS A 31 -15.00 7.38 -2.27
CA LYS A 31 -16.29 7.96 -2.65
C LYS A 31 -16.17 8.92 -3.82
N TRP A 32 -15.20 9.83 -3.79
CA TRP A 32 -14.93 10.75 -4.89
C TRP A 32 -14.60 10.02 -6.20
N LEU A 33 -13.84 8.91 -6.17
CA LEU A 33 -13.53 8.10 -7.32
C LEU A 33 -14.80 7.44 -7.91
N GLU A 34 -15.66 6.89 -7.08
CA GLU A 34 -16.92 6.27 -7.50
C GLU A 34 -17.89 7.30 -8.13
N GLU A 35 -17.97 8.49 -7.55
CA GLU A 35 -18.80 9.59 -8.09
C GLU A 35 -18.25 10.15 -9.41
N LYS A 36 -16.93 10.21 -9.55
CA LYS A 36 -16.28 10.78 -10.74
C LYS A 36 -16.21 9.80 -11.92
N TYR A 37 -16.07 8.52 -11.64
CA TYR A 37 -15.85 7.50 -12.67
C TYR A 37 -16.93 6.41 -12.61
N PRO A 38 -17.87 6.34 -13.58
CA PRO A 38 -19.04 5.45 -13.53
C PRO A 38 -18.70 3.95 -13.57
N ASN A 39 -17.47 3.60 -13.91
CA ASN A 39 -16.97 2.22 -13.91
C ASN A 39 -16.13 1.86 -12.67
N VAL A 40 -16.13 2.70 -11.65
CA VAL A 40 -15.49 2.46 -10.37
C VAL A 40 -16.53 2.06 -9.34
N GLU A 41 -16.23 1.03 -8.58
CA GLU A 41 -17.03 0.51 -7.46
C GLU A 41 -16.21 0.54 -6.18
N ARG A 42 -16.79 1.02 -5.10
CA ARG A 42 -16.17 1.04 -3.77
C ARG A 42 -16.38 -0.28 -3.07
N VAL A 43 -15.31 -0.81 -2.52
CA VAL A 43 -15.34 -1.98 -1.62
C VAL A 43 -14.64 -1.60 -0.32
N ARG A 44 -15.27 -1.92 0.82
CA ARG A 44 -14.65 -1.73 2.13
C ARG A 44 -14.53 -3.05 2.85
N VAL A 45 -13.33 -3.40 3.28
CA VAL A 45 -13.04 -4.63 4.03
C VAL A 45 -12.25 -4.25 5.29
N GLU A 46 -12.88 -4.39 6.45
CA GLU A 46 -12.23 -4.16 7.74
C GLU A 46 -11.37 -5.38 8.10
N LEU A 47 -10.07 -5.18 8.36
CA LEU A 47 -9.09 -6.26 8.52
C LEU A 47 -8.47 -6.34 9.92
N SER A 48 -8.82 -5.45 10.85
CA SER A 48 -8.21 -5.43 12.19
C SER A 48 -8.49 -6.73 12.94
N SER A 49 -9.72 -7.24 12.89
CA SER A 49 -10.09 -8.50 13.55
C SER A 49 -9.39 -9.73 12.93
N VAL A 50 -9.14 -9.70 11.62
CA VAL A 50 -8.39 -10.76 10.93
C VAL A 50 -6.94 -10.77 11.38
N TYR A 51 -6.33 -9.59 11.48
CA TYR A 51 -4.96 -9.43 11.97
C TYR A 51 -4.83 -9.90 13.42
N ASP A 52 -5.75 -9.48 14.30
CA ASP A 52 -5.76 -9.88 15.71
C ASP A 52 -5.85 -11.40 15.86
N GLN A 53 -6.75 -12.05 15.13
CA GLN A 53 -6.88 -13.50 15.16
C GLN A 53 -5.63 -14.21 14.63
N PHE A 54 -5.00 -13.67 13.60
CA PHE A 54 -3.75 -14.21 13.08
C PHE A 54 -2.62 -14.13 14.13
N ILE A 55 -2.43 -12.98 14.76
CA ILE A 55 -1.42 -12.80 15.82
C ILE A 55 -1.71 -13.70 17.01
N HIS A 56 -2.97 -13.76 17.47
CA HIS A 56 -3.38 -14.63 18.57
C HIS A 56 -3.09 -16.12 18.28
N SER A 57 -3.28 -16.56 17.05
CA SER A 57 -2.97 -17.94 16.64
C SER A 57 -1.46 -18.26 16.76
N LEU A 58 -0.60 -17.28 16.52
CA LEU A 58 0.85 -17.43 16.68
C LEU A 58 1.28 -17.43 18.15
N GLU A 59 0.62 -16.64 18.99
CA GLU A 59 0.85 -16.63 20.44
C GLU A 59 0.46 -17.97 21.06
N TRP A 60 -0.68 -18.53 20.66
CA TRP A 60 -1.10 -19.86 21.09
C TRP A 60 -0.11 -20.96 20.69
N TRP A 61 0.48 -20.89 19.50
CA TRP A 61 1.54 -21.80 19.08
C TRP A 61 2.75 -21.73 20.00
N ASN A 62 3.09 -20.54 20.44
CA ASN A 62 4.19 -20.27 21.35
C ASN A 62 3.99 -20.92 22.73
N GLU A 63 2.77 -20.88 23.26
CA GLU A 63 2.41 -21.50 24.54
C GLU A 63 2.44 -23.04 24.47
N THR A 64 2.05 -23.62 23.34
CA THR A 64 1.95 -25.07 23.17
C THR A 64 3.28 -25.74 22.82
N THR A 65 4.24 -25.01 22.25
CA THR A 65 5.55 -25.54 21.82
C THR A 65 6.68 -25.26 22.80
N ARG A 66 6.38 -24.93 24.02
CA ARG A 66 7.28 -24.48 25.11
C ARG A 66 8.55 -25.30 25.40
N ASN A 67 8.83 -26.36 24.67
CA ASN A 67 10.05 -27.16 24.83
C ASN A 67 11.31 -26.58 24.19
N ASN A 68 11.23 -25.47 23.46
CA ASN A 68 12.37 -24.78 22.86
C ASN A 68 12.37 -23.29 23.22
N LYS A 69 13.38 -22.89 23.95
CA LYS A 69 13.69 -21.61 24.58
C LYS A 69 13.74 -20.35 23.70
N LYS A 70 13.02 -20.26 22.60
CA LYS A 70 12.84 -19.02 21.84
C LYS A 70 11.39 -18.58 21.97
N GLU A 71 11.17 -17.58 22.80
CA GLU A 71 9.91 -16.84 22.77
C GLU A 71 9.72 -16.29 21.35
N PHE A 72 8.51 -16.49 20.80
CA PHE A 72 8.11 -15.82 19.57
C PHE A 72 7.94 -14.33 19.89
N SER A 73 9.00 -13.58 19.68
CA SER A 73 8.98 -12.12 19.73
C SER A 73 8.73 -11.60 18.32
N SER A 74 7.52 -11.15 18.05
CA SER A 74 7.25 -10.42 16.82
C SER A 74 7.94 -9.05 16.90
N SER A 75 8.85 -8.75 15.99
CA SER A 75 9.37 -7.39 15.85
C SER A 75 8.28 -6.50 15.22
N GLU A 76 8.31 -5.20 15.51
CA GLU A 76 7.41 -4.22 14.87
C GLU A 76 7.44 -4.34 13.33
N LEU A 77 8.62 -4.52 12.74
CA LEU A 77 8.78 -4.73 11.31
C LEU A 77 8.08 -5.99 10.81
N THR A 78 8.12 -7.08 11.57
CA THR A 78 7.40 -8.32 11.22
C THR A 78 5.90 -8.09 11.22
N ASN A 79 5.40 -7.34 12.21
CA ASN A 79 3.99 -6.99 12.32
C ASN A 79 3.54 -6.07 11.16
N ALA A 80 4.32 -5.04 10.85
CA ALA A 80 4.08 -4.16 9.71
C ALA A 80 4.00 -4.95 8.39
N ASN A 81 4.97 -5.81 8.13
CA ASN A 81 4.98 -6.68 6.96
C ASN A 81 3.78 -7.66 6.92
N THR A 82 3.32 -8.14 8.07
CA THR A 82 2.13 -8.99 8.15
C THR A 82 0.87 -8.22 7.78
N LYS A 83 0.72 -6.99 8.26
CA LYS A 83 -0.40 -6.10 7.88
C LYS A 83 -0.45 -5.88 6.36
N SER A 84 0.68 -5.59 5.72
CA SER A 84 0.79 -5.44 4.26
C SER A 84 0.39 -6.71 3.50
N ARG A 85 0.84 -7.89 3.97
CA ARG A 85 0.51 -9.19 3.34
C ARG A 85 -0.96 -9.58 3.49
N ILE A 86 -1.60 -9.25 4.59
CA ILE A 86 -3.05 -9.47 4.77
C ILE A 86 -3.84 -8.63 3.77
N ARG A 87 -3.46 -7.38 3.52
CA ARG A 87 -4.06 -6.57 2.45
C ARG A 87 -3.86 -7.19 1.07
N MET A 88 -2.69 -7.69 0.76
CA MET A 88 -2.40 -8.38 -0.52
C MET A 88 -3.30 -9.59 -0.71
N ILE A 89 -3.39 -10.48 0.27
CA ILE A 89 -4.26 -11.67 0.21
C ILE A 89 -5.71 -11.27 -0.04
N THR A 90 -6.19 -10.22 0.62
CA THR A 90 -7.55 -9.71 0.45
C THR A 90 -7.80 -9.21 -0.97
N LEU A 91 -6.85 -8.46 -1.54
CA LEU A 91 -6.94 -7.98 -2.92
C LEU A 91 -7.00 -9.13 -3.93
N TYR A 92 -6.14 -10.14 -3.78
CA TYR A 92 -6.15 -11.32 -4.66
C TYR A 92 -7.41 -12.17 -4.49
N GLN A 93 -7.98 -12.25 -3.29
CA GLN A 93 -9.27 -12.93 -3.09
C GLN A 93 -10.39 -12.19 -3.81
N ILE A 94 -10.43 -10.85 -3.76
CA ILE A 94 -11.42 -10.04 -4.47
C ILE A 94 -11.20 -10.17 -5.98
N ALA A 95 -9.98 -10.00 -6.46
CA ALA A 95 -9.63 -10.10 -7.88
C ALA A 95 -10.01 -11.48 -8.45
N GLY A 96 -9.72 -12.56 -7.74
CA GLY A 96 -10.10 -13.91 -8.14
C GLY A 96 -11.61 -14.12 -8.24
N ASN A 97 -12.38 -13.52 -7.34
CA ASN A 97 -13.85 -13.61 -7.36
C ASN A 97 -14.49 -12.90 -8.57
N VAL A 98 -13.86 -11.84 -9.07
CA VAL A 98 -14.38 -11.06 -10.19
C VAL A 98 -13.67 -11.31 -11.52
N GLY A 99 -12.68 -12.22 -11.55
CA GLY A 99 -11.86 -12.47 -12.73
C GLY A 99 -10.97 -11.28 -13.10
N GLY A 100 -10.52 -10.53 -12.10
CA GLY A 100 -9.71 -9.32 -12.23
C GLY A 100 -8.22 -9.56 -11.96
N VAL A 101 -7.46 -8.47 -11.98
CA VAL A 101 -6.03 -8.40 -11.62
C VAL A 101 -5.80 -7.37 -10.54
N VAL A 102 -4.74 -7.53 -9.75
CA VAL A 102 -4.34 -6.60 -8.71
C VAL A 102 -3.44 -5.52 -9.32
N VAL A 103 -3.84 -4.26 -9.12
CA VAL A 103 -3.10 -3.09 -9.59
C VAL A 103 -2.26 -2.53 -8.44
N GLY A 104 -0.95 -2.47 -8.63
CA GLY A 104 0.01 -1.91 -7.69
C GLY A 104 0.05 -0.38 -7.74
N THR A 105 0.52 0.19 -6.64
CA THR A 105 0.65 1.64 -6.42
C THR A 105 2.08 2.08 -6.12
N GLY A 106 3.05 1.18 -6.21
CA GLY A 106 4.47 1.47 -6.05
C GLY A 106 4.97 2.39 -7.16
N ASN A 107 5.83 3.34 -6.81
CA ASN A 107 6.45 4.28 -7.74
C ASN A 107 7.93 3.94 -7.96
N LYS A 108 8.56 4.65 -8.89
CA LYS A 108 9.93 4.38 -9.31
C LYS A 108 10.95 4.48 -8.17
N VAL A 109 10.77 5.43 -7.24
CA VAL A 109 11.70 5.62 -6.13
C VAL A 109 11.59 4.46 -5.15
N GLU A 110 10.35 4.11 -4.77
CA GLU A 110 10.06 3.06 -3.80
C GLU A 110 10.49 1.69 -4.33
N ASP A 111 10.02 1.30 -5.51
CA ASP A 111 10.20 -0.06 -6.03
C ASP A 111 11.60 -0.29 -6.61
N TYR A 112 12.05 0.58 -7.52
CA TYR A 112 13.31 0.39 -8.25
C TYR A 112 14.50 1.12 -7.61
N GLY A 113 14.24 2.28 -6.95
CA GLY A 113 15.30 3.07 -6.35
C GLY A 113 15.88 2.42 -5.12
N ILE A 114 15.05 2.12 -4.15
CA ILE A 114 15.47 1.72 -2.81
C ILE A 114 14.89 0.39 -2.31
N GLY A 115 13.93 -0.20 -3.03
CA GLY A 115 13.27 -1.43 -2.61
C GLY A 115 12.41 -1.26 -1.35
N PHE A 116 11.76 -0.12 -1.20
CA PHE A 116 10.92 0.22 -0.04
C PHE A 116 9.50 -0.32 -0.21
N TYR A 117 9.34 -1.60 -0.07
CA TYR A 117 8.07 -2.31 -0.11
C TYR A 117 8.13 -3.63 0.67
N THR A 118 6.99 -4.17 1.06
CA THR A 118 6.90 -5.50 1.64
C THR A 118 6.84 -6.55 0.53
N LYS A 119 7.84 -7.45 0.50
CA LYS A 119 7.81 -8.61 -0.38
C LYS A 119 6.57 -9.46 -0.12
N TYR A 120 5.78 -9.72 -1.17
CA TYR A 120 4.48 -10.40 -1.10
C TYR A 120 3.43 -9.65 -0.25
N GLY A 121 3.61 -8.34 -0.08
CA GLY A 121 2.62 -7.41 0.46
C GLY A 121 2.21 -6.44 -0.64
N ASP A 122 2.49 -5.15 -0.46
CA ASP A 122 2.28 -4.11 -1.48
C ASP A 122 3.11 -4.31 -2.75
N GLY A 123 4.28 -4.98 -2.67
CA GLY A 123 5.03 -5.43 -3.84
C GLY A 123 4.47 -6.67 -4.54
N GLY A 124 3.43 -7.32 -3.99
CA GLY A 124 2.78 -8.49 -4.58
C GLY A 124 1.58 -8.09 -5.44
N VAL A 125 1.81 -7.70 -6.70
CA VAL A 125 0.81 -7.18 -7.62
C VAL A 125 0.98 -7.75 -9.03
N ASP A 126 -0.05 -7.68 -9.87
CA ASP A 126 -0.01 -8.16 -11.24
C ASP A 126 0.51 -7.11 -12.23
N ILE A 127 0.17 -5.84 -12.01
CA ILE A 127 0.60 -4.71 -12.85
C ILE A 127 0.92 -3.49 -11.97
N SER A 128 1.86 -2.67 -12.41
CA SER A 128 2.32 -1.46 -11.69
C SER A 128 2.33 -0.24 -12.62
N PRO A 129 1.17 0.41 -12.84
CA PRO A 129 1.00 1.45 -13.87
C PRO A 129 1.82 2.73 -13.63
N ILE A 130 2.23 3.00 -12.39
CA ILE A 130 3.00 4.19 -12.01
C ILE A 130 4.45 3.87 -11.60
N ALA A 131 4.91 2.64 -11.86
CA ALA A 131 6.26 2.20 -11.48
C ALA A 131 7.39 2.99 -12.16
N ASP A 132 7.13 3.61 -13.31
CA ASP A 132 8.09 4.47 -14.02
C ASP A 132 8.05 5.94 -13.56
N LEU A 133 7.10 6.32 -12.73
CA LEU A 133 6.97 7.69 -12.23
C LEU A 133 7.75 7.88 -10.94
N TYR A 134 8.47 9.00 -10.85
CA TYR A 134 9.02 9.45 -9.58
C TYR A 134 7.92 9.90 -8.62
N LYS A 135 8.18 9.92 -7.32
CA LYS A 135 7.20 10.33 -6.28
C LYS A 135 6.65 11.73 -6.54
N THR A 136 7.52 12.67 -6.94
CA THR A 136 7.11 14.04 -7.29
C THR A 136 6.19 14.08 -8.50
N GLN A 137 6.42 13.23 -9.49
CA GLN A 137 5.55 13.11 -10.67
C GLN A 137 4.18 12.51 -10.31
N VAL A 138 4.13 11.57 -9.35
CA VAL A 138 2.86 11.02 -8.85
C VAL A 138 2.03 12.12 -8.19
N TRP A 139 2.64 13.00 -7.39
CA TRP A 139 1.95 14.16 -6.80
C TRP A 139 1.45 15.15 -7.85
N GLU A 140 2.26 15.45 -8.85
CA GLU A 140 1.85 16.34 -9.97
C GLU A 140 0.68 15.75 -10.76
N LEU A 141 0.74 14.45 -11.06
CA LEU A 141 -0.35 13.73 -11.72
C LEU A 141 -1.63 13.76 -10.88
N GLY A 142 -1.54 13.52 -9.57
CA GLY A 142 -2.66 13.60 -8.64
C GLY A 142 -3.31 14.98 -8.62
N LYS A 143 -2.50 16.06 -8.59
CA LYS A 143 -2.99 17.44 -8.71
C LYS A 143 -3.71 17.68 -10.02
N HIS A 144 -3.14 17.24 -11.14
CA HIS A 144 -3.73 17.37 -12.46
C HIS A 144 -5.08 16.64 -12.57
N MET A 145 -5.19 15.48 -11.94
CA MET A 145 -6.43 14.69 -11.90
C MET A 145 -7.49 15.25 -10.95
N GLY A 146 -7.15 16.23 -10.11
CA GLY A 146 -8.05 16.85 -9.15
C GLY A 146 -8.25 15.99 -7.89
N VAL A 147 -7.24 15.25 -7.48
CA VAL A 147 -7.22 14.56 -6.18
C VAL A 147 -7.28 15.59 -5.06
N ASP A 148 -7.98 15.27 -3.97
CA ASP A 148 -8.12 16.14 -2.79
C ASP A 148 -6.75 16.62 -2.27
N GLU A 149 -6.63 17.92 -2.05
CA GLU A 149 -5.38 18.54 -1.56
C GLU A 149 -4.90 17.94 -0.24
N ARG A 150 -5.80 17.46 0.61
CA ARG A 150 -5.44 16.78 1.86
C ARG A 150 -4.66 15.49 1.60
N ILE A 151 -4.95 14.78 0.50
CA ILE A 151 -4.21 13.59 0.07
C ILE A 151 -2.88 13.97 -0.57
N ILE A 152 -2.90 14.96 -1.46
CA ILE A 152 -1.69 15.45 -2.14
C ILE A 152 -0.65 16.00 -1.16
N ASN A 153 -1.11 16.68 -0.11
CA ASN A 153 -0.25 17.31 0.90
C ASN A 153 -0.04 16.40 2.13
N ALA A 154 -0.63 15.21 2.16
CA ALA A 154 -0.38 14.25 3.23
C ALA A 154 1.09 13.86 3.25
N VAL A 155 1.66 13.78 4.44
CA VAL A 155 3.03 13.28 4.60
C VAL A 155 3.05 11.80 4.25
N PRO A 156 3.96 11.34 3.39
CA PRO A 156 4.06 9.93 3.04
C PRO A 156 4.28 9.04 4.26
N THR A 157 3.44 8.04 4.39
CA THR A 157 3.54 6.99 5.41
C THR A 157 2.91 5.71 4.88
N ASP A 158 3.51 4.58 5.19
CA ASP A 158 2.94 3.27 4.87
C ASP A 158 1.73 2.90 5.75
N GLY A 159 1.53 3.63 6.86
CA GLY A 159 0.41 3.40 7.79
C GLY A 159 0.42 2.02 8.44
N LEU A 160 1.57 1.37 8.55
CA LEU A 160 1.73 0.04 9.10
C LEU A 160 2.22 0.04 10.56
N TRP A 161 2.73 1.19 11.03
CA TRP A 161 3.36 1.35 12.33
C TRP A 161 2.41 2.04 13.32
N ASP A 162 2.51 1.65 14.58
CA ASP A 162 1.63 2.18 15.63
C ASP A 162 2.04 3.61 16.08
N ASP A 163 3.26 4.05 15.75
CA ASP A 163 3.79 5.38 16.04
C ASP A 163 3.60 6.40 14.90
N ASN A 164 2.93 6.00 13.80
CA ASN A 164 2.69 6.85 12.62
C ASN A 164 3.96 7.45 12.00
N ARG A 165 5.10 6.74 12.09
CA ARG A 165 6.35 7.20 11.47
C ARG A 165 6.19 7.42 9.96
N LYS A 166 6.92 8.42 9.47
CA LYS A 166 6.93 8.81 8.06
C LYS A 166 7.88 7.92 7.27
N ASP A 167 7.66 7.83 5.96
CA ASP A 167 8.57 7.12 5.07
C ASP A 167 9.99 7.71 5.14
N GLU A 168 10.12 9.03 5.13
CA GLU A 168 11.42 9.72 5.23
C GLU A 168 12.16 9.46 6.55
N ASP A 169 11.42 9.25 7.66
CA ASP A 169 12.04 8.85 8.94
C ASP A 169 12.63 7.43 8.86
N GLN A 170 12.00 6.54 8.11
CA GLN A 170 12.48 5.17 7.88
C GLN A 170 13.64 5.12 6.88
N LEU A 171 13.59 5.96 5.85
CA LEU A 171 14.60 6.04 4.80
C LEU A 171 15.83 6.86 5.21
N GLY A 172 15.68 7.79 6.14
CA GLY A 172 16.72 8.70 6.61
C GLY A 172 17.04 9.83 5.62
N VAL A 173 16.32 9.93 4.50
CA VAL A 173 16.51 10.96 3.45
C VAL A 173 15.17 11.32 2.80
N PRO A 174 15.00 12.58 2.33
CA PRO A 174 13.82 13.01 1.60
C PRO A 174 13.70 12.36 0.21
N TYR A 175 12.49 12.20 -0.28
CA TYR A 175 12.23 11.69 -1.64
C TYR A 175 12.92 12.52 -2.74
N ALA A 176 13.00 13.84 -2.57
CA ALA A 176 13.65 14.73 -3.53
C ALA A 176 15.15 14.41 -3.73
N ASP A 177 15.84 14.06 -2.64
CA ASP A 177 17.26 13.71 -2.68
C ASP A 177 17.47 12.34 -3.34
N LEU A 178 16.59 11.37 -3.02
CA LEU A 178 16.60 10.05 -3.68
C LEU A 178 16.39 10.19 -5.20
N GLU A 179 15.41 11.00 -5.61
CA GLU A 179 15.15 11.26 -7.03
C GLU A 179 16.33 11.95 -7.73
N TRP A 180 16.98 12.89 -7.05
CA TRP A 180 18.16 13.56 -7.59
C TRP A 180 19.28 12.56 -7.86
N VAL A 181 19.57 11.68 -6.91
CA VAL A 181 20.58 10.62 -7.06
C VAL A 181 20.21 9.68 -8.21
N MET A 182 18.98 9.21 -8.28
CA MET A 182 18.51 8.31 -9.33
C MET A 182 18.63 8.96 -10.72
N LYS A 183 18.24 10.23 -10.84
CA LYS A 183 18.36 10.99 -12.10
C LYS A 183 19.83 11.20 -12.51
N SER A 184 20.72 11.47 -11.56
CA SER A 184 22.14 11.65 -11.81
C SER A 184 22.81 10.37 -12.33
N HIS A 185 22.49 9.22 -11.76
CA HIS A 185 23.05 7.94 -12.19
C HIS A 185 22.47 7.43 -13.52
N ALA A 186 21.26 7.82 -13.88
CA ALA A 186 20.67 7.45 -15.17
C ALA A 186 21.41 8.04 -16.39
N TYR A 187 22.21 9.09 -16.18
CA TYR A 187 23.05 9.70 -17.23
C TYR A 187 24.47 9.11 -17.29
N GLU A 188 24.84 8.27 -16.34
CA GLU A 188 26.19 7.66 -16.26
C GLU A 188 26.26 6.22 -16.79
N VAL A 189 25.17 5.67 -17.33
CA VAL A 189 25.21 4.35 -17.98
C VAL A 189 25.85 4.51 -19.35
N PRO A 190 27.10 4.07 -19.56
CA PRO A 190 27.70 4.07 -20.92
C PRO A 190 26.94 3.09 -21.81
N ASP A 191 26.79 3.43 -23.06
CA ASP A 191 26.25 2.56 -24.13
C ASP A 191 26.98 1.21 -24.23
#